data_66a1d8fd2982b99d7ec694b394e33b0b
#
_entry.id   66a1d8fd2982b99d7ec694b394e33b0b
#
_cell.length_a   1.000
_cell.length_b   1.000
_cell.length_c   1.000
_cell.angle_alpha   90.00
_cell.angle_beta   90.00
_cell.angle_gamma   90.00
#
_symmetry.space_group_name_H-M   'P 1'
#
loop_
_entity.id
_entity.type
_entity.pdbx_description
1 polymer ?
#
loop_
_entity_poly.entity_id
_entity_poly.type
_entity_poly.pdbx_seq_one_letter_code
_entity_poly.pdbx_strand_id
1 'polypeptide(L)'
;PSSRTRTLVVGARKDILDVAPYDIFPDERPQQTLRQVIGHLPSLTTMGEIWEKDLYHSFRSYNPIMVSWIEKLKEGQGAFDNEEVERRPYHIVDGVKVPNVEKNGDKYTRQYWDKVPPCVHTRNDILASQNTVHPVDNRVFSIRELMLMMSVPDSFEWNYRPFLELNTMPIEEKRK
;
A
#
# COMPACT_ATOMS: atom_id res chain seq x y z
N PRO A 1 10.95 -3.83 4.81
CA PRO A 1 10.85 -4.73 3.64
C PRO A 1 10.25 -4.10 2.39
N SER A 2 10.32 -2.79 2.16
CA SER A 2 9.91 -2.18 0.89
C SER A 2 11.13 -1.81 0.04
N SER A 3 10.98 -1.91 -1.31
CA SER A 3 12.07 -1.59 -2.24
C SER A 3 12.11 -0.09 -2.53
N ARG A 4 13.19 0.56 -2.11
CA ARG A 4 13.42 2.00 -2.40
C ARG A 4 14.90 2.30 -2.44
N THR A 5 15.39 2.81 -3.57
CA THR A 5 16.78 3.27 -3.70
C THR A 5 16.94 4.68 -3.14
N ARG A 6 17.96 4.89 -2.32
CA ARG A 6 18.32 6.19 -1.75
C ARG A 6 19.82 6.37 -1.74
N THR A 7 20.25 7.61 -1.89
CA THR A 7 21.64 8.00 -1.61
C THR A 7 21.70 8.55 -0.19
N LEU A 8 22.59 8.00 0.62
CA LEU A 8 22.88 8.50 1.97
C LEU A 8 24.23 9.19 1.93
N VAL A 9 24.30 10.36 2.52
CA VAL A 9 25.56 11.09 2.75
C VAL A 9 25.73 11.20 4.27
N VAL A 10 26.80 10.62 4.78
CA VAL A 10 27.10 10.64 6.21
C VAL A 10 28.39 11.41 6.43
N GLY A 11 28.37 12.39 7.32
CA GLY A 11 29.54 13.14 7.77
C GLY A 11 29.82 12.88 9.24
N ALA A 12 31.03 12.47 9.58
CA ALA A 12 31.50 12.35 10.95
C ALA A 12 32.60 13.39 11.23
N ARG A 13 32.52 14.03 12.40
CA ARG A 13 33.60 14.92 12.89
C ARG A 13 34.75 14.06 13.37
N LYS A 14 35.93 14.22 12.75
CA LYS A 14 37.13 13.43 13.08
C LYS A 14 37.63 13.63 14.52
N ASP A 15 37.33 14.78 15.14
CA ASP A 15 37.71 15.08 16.52
C ASP A 15 36.78 14.41 17.57
N ILE A 16 35.64 13.88 17.15
CA ILE A 16 34.67 13.22 18.04
C ILE A 16 34.59 11.72 17.78
N LEU A 17 34.65 11.29 16.51
CA LEU A 17 34.43 9.92 16.13
C LEU A 17 35.39 9.50 15.00
N ASP A 18 36.28 8.58 15.30
CA ASP A 18 37.14 7.92 14.30
C ASP A 18 36.43 6.64 13.82
N VAL A 19 35.59 6.78 12.82
CA VAL A 19 34.84 5.66 12.20
C VAL A 19 35.18 5.57 10.71
N ALA A 20 35.41 4.37 10.25
CA ALA A 20 35.48 4.12 8.82
C ALA A 20 34.08 4.21 8.19
N PRO A 21 33.96 4.64 6.92
CA PRO A 21 32.66 4.72 6.24
C PRO A 21 31.82 3.43 6.30
N TYR A 22 32.48 2.28 6.31
CA TYR A 22 31.81 0.96 6.36
C TYR A 22 31.24 0.62 7.73
N ASP A 23 31.73 1.21 8.82
CA ASP A 23 31.28 0.93 10.19
C ASP A 23 29.87 1.47 10.46
N ILE A 24 29.39 2.37 9.61
CA ILE A 24 28.06 3.01 9.72
C ILE A 24 27.01 2.38 8.82
N PHE A 25 27.36 1.41 7.98
CA PHE A 25 26.37 0.67 7.20
C PHE A 25 25.72 -0.41 8.07
N PRO A 26 24.38 -0.51 8.04
CA PRO A 26 23.69 -1.59 8.73
C PRO A 26 24.02 -2.94 8.08
N ASP A 27 24.01 -3.99 8.89
CA ASP A 27 24.13 -5.36 8.38
C ASP A 27 23.06 -5.67 7.34
N GLU A 28 23.46 -6.36 6.29
CA GLU A 28 22.52 -6.85 5.29
C GLU A 28 21.56 -7.88 5.90
N ARG A 29 20.29 -7.73 5.64
CA ARG A 29 19.25 -8.68 6.05
C ARG A 29 18.58 -9.29 4.83
N PRO A 30 18.12 -10.56 4.93
CA PRO A 30 17.36 -11.17 3.85
C PRO A 30 16.13 -10.32 3.48
N GLN A 31 15.90 -10.18 2.18
CA GLN A 31 14.71 -9.51 1.68
C GLN A 31 13.47 -10.33 2.02
N GLN A 32 12.40 -9.67 2.41
CA GLN A 32 11.11 -10.29 2.67
C GLN A 32 10.16 -10.04 1.50
N THR A 33 9.40 -11.06 1.12
CA THR A 33 8.34 -10.93 0.12
C THR A 33 7.09 -10.28 0.73
N LEU A 34 6.22 -9.75 -0.12
CA LEU A 34 4.94 -9.18 0.34
C LEU A 34 4.12 -10.22 1.12
N ARG A 35 4.11 -11.48 0.66
CA ARG A 35 3.45 -12.60 1.35
C ARG A 35 3.97 -12.81 2.77
N GLN A 36 5.26 -12.75 2.96
CA GLN A 36 5.86 -12.90 4.30
C GLN A 36 5.49 -11.74 5.23
N VAL A 37 5.30 -10.55 4.66
CA VAL A 37 5.06 -9.33 5.44
C VAL A 37 3.58 -9.18 5.84
N ILE A 38 2.64 -9.38 4.91
CA ILE A 38 1.20 -9.12 5.14
C ILE A 38 0.30 -10.34 4.95
N GLY A 39 0.80 -11.48 4.47
CA GLY A 39 -0.01 -12.64 4.13
C GLY A 39 -0.72 -13.32 5.31
N HIS A 40 -0.42 -12.93 6.54
CA HIS A 40 -1.08 -13.40 7.76
C HIS A 40 -2.33 -12.58 8.13
N LEU A 41 -2.54 -11.42 7.50
CA LEU A 41 -3.70 -10.58 7.74
C LEU A 41 -4.94 -11.14 7.02
N PRO A 42 -6.14 -10.96 7.59
CA PRO A 42 -7.37 -11.40 6.94
C PRO A 42 -7.66 -10.59 5.67
N SER A 43 -8.38 -11.19 4.74
CA SER A 43 -8.87 -10.50 3.55
C SER A 43 -9.94 -9.47 3.93
N LEU A 44 -9.93 -8.31 3.26
CA LEU A 44 -10.95 -7.27 3.34
C LEU A 44 -11.66 -7.19 1.99
N THR A 45 -12.94 -7.59 1.95
CA THR A 45 -13.69 -7.72 0.70
C THR A 45 -14.81 -6.69 0.53
N THR A 46 -15.25 -6.10 1.63
CA THR A 46 -16.32 -5.09 1.60
C THR A 46 -15.75 -3.70 1.45
N MET A 47 -16.30 -2.90 0.55
CA MET A 47 -15.85 -1.53 0.30
C MET A 47 -15.83 -0.68 1.57
N GLY A 48 -14.65 -0.14 1.91
CA GLY A 48 -14.45 0.66 3.11
C GLY A 48 -14.49 -0.15 4.42
N GLU A 49 -14.21 -1.45 4.34
CA GLU A 49 -14.19 -2.35 5.49
C GLU A 49 -13.12 -1.95 6.50
N ILE A 50 -13.47 -2.11 7.77
CA ILE A 50 -12.57 -1.97 8.92
C ILE A 50 -12.62 -3.29 9.66
N TRP A 51 -11.47 -3.95 9.82
CA TRP A 51 -11.41 -5.17 10.61
C TRP A 51 -11.69 -4.89 12.09
N GLU A 52 -12.55 -5.69 12.70
CA GLU A 52 -13.01 -5.46 14.08
C GLU A 52 -11.89 -5.48 15.12
N LYS A 53 -10.83 -6.30 14.87
CA LYS A 53 -9.71 -6.48 15.80
C LYS A 53 -8.55 -5.50 15.57
N ASP A 54 -8.53 -4.80 14.43
CA ASP A 54 -7.47 -3.86 14.12
C ASP A 54 -8.00 -2.70 13.24
N LEU A 55 -8.20 -1.55 13.85
CA LEU A 55 -8.64 -0.32 13.18
C LEU A 55 -7.75 0.04 11.98
N TYR A 56 -6.45 -0.19 12.08
CA TYR A 56 -5.52 0.12 11.01
C TYR A 56 -5.60 -0.89 9.85
N HIS A 57 -6.17 -2.07 10.08
CA HIS A 57 -6.49 -2.99 8.99
C HIS A 57 -7.83 -2.58 8.35
N SER A 58 -7.77 -1.47 7.64
CA SER A 58 -8.90 -0.81 6.98
C SER A 58 -8.44 -0.13 5.71
N PHE A 59 -9.36 0.11 4.79
CA PHE A 59 -9.09 0.89 3.60
C PHE A 59 -10.26 1.84 3.30
N ARG A 60 -9.94 2.92 2.64
CA ARG A 60 -10.89 3.95 2.27
C ARG A 60 -11.80 3.49 1.15
N SER A 61 -13.08 3.85 1.20
CA SER A 61 -14.02 3.65 0.10
C SER A 61 -13.61 4.45 -1.14
N TYR A 62 -13.78 3.86 -2.30
CA TYR A 62 -13.63 4.50 -3.61
C TYR A 62 -14.81 4.14 -4.51
N ASN A 63 -14.91 4.78 -5.68
CA ASN A 63 -16.02 4.54 -6.61
C ASN A 63 -16.09 3.06 -7.01
N PRO A 64 -17.20 2.36 -6.78
CA PRO A 64 -17.37 0.94 -7.11
C PRO A 64 -17.08 0.58 -8.58
N ILE A 65 -17.28 1.52 -9.51
CA ILE A 65 -16.95 1.33 -10.93
C ILE A 65 -15.46 0.95 -11.10
N MET A 66 -14.57 1.48 -10.23
CA MET A 66 -13.15 1.19 -10.31
C MET A 66 -12.81 -0.27 -9.97
N VAL A 67 -13.70 -0.98 -9.27
CA VAL A 67 -13.53 -2.42 -8.99
C VAL A 67 -13.54 -3.21 -10.29
N SER A 68 -14.42 -2.88 -11.24
CA SER A 68 -14.48 -3.56 -12.54
C SER A 68 -13.18 -3.45 -13.34
N TRP A 69 -12.37 -2.43 -13.09
CA TRP A 69 -11.10 -2.23 -13.78
C TRP A 69 -9.98 -3.15 -13.24
N ILE A 70 -10.11 -3.61 -11.98
CA ILE A 70 -9.06 -4.36 -11.30
C ILE A 70 -9.42 -5.82 -10.97
N GLU A 71 -10.70 -6.17 -10.94
CA GLU A 71 -11.16 -7.47 -10.43
C GLU A 71 -10.64 -8.69 -11.19
N LYS A 72 -10.37 -8.56 -12.51
CA LYS A 72 -9.83 -9.64 -13.35
C LYS A 72 -8.32 -9.59 -13.55
N LEU A 73 -7.64 -8.60 -12.98
CA LEU A 73 -6.19 -8.46 -13.12
C LEU A 73 -5.47 -9.62 -12.45
N LYS A 74 -4.46 -10.16 -13.12
CA LYS A 74 -3.45 -11.03 -12.55
C LYS A 74 -2.36 -10.20 -11.87
N GLU A 75 -1.55 -10.84 -11.03
CA GLU A 75 -0.37 -10.20 -10.44
C GLU A 75 0.50 -9.55 -11.53
N GLY A 76 0.89 -8.31 -11.29
CA GLY A 76 1.70 -7.51 -12.20
C GLY A 76 0.96 -6.83 -13.34
N GLN A 77 -0.33 -7.11 -13.54
CA GLN A 77 -1.13 -6.41 -14.55
C GLN A 77 -1.70 -5.10 -13.99
N GLY A 78 -1.78 -4.09 -14.85
CA GLY A 78 -2.46 -2.82 -14.61
C GLY A 78 -3.84 -2.79 -15.27
N ALA A 79 -4.71 -1.85 -14.86
CA ALA A 79 -6.06 -1.77 -15.41
C ALA A 79 -6.11 -1.44 -16.92
N PHE A 80 -5.04 -0.86 -17.46
CA PHE A 80 -4.92 -0.59 -18.90
C PHE A 80 -4.61 -1.85 -19.71
N ASP A 81 -4.13 -2.93 -19.06
CA ASP A 81 -3.84 -4.23 -19.70
C ASP A 81 -5.10 -5.08 -19.93
N ASN A 82 -6.28 -4.65 -19.40
CA ASN A 82 -7.52 -5.38 -19.65
C ASN A 82 -7.79 -5.53 -21.17
N GLU A 83 -8.09 -6.73 -21.59
CA GLU A 83 -8.48 -7.02 -22.98
C GLU A 83 -9.83 -6.36 -23.33
N GLU A 84 -10.79 -6.42 -22.40
CA GLU A 84 -12.09 -5.80 -22.50
C GLU A 84 -11.97 -4.27 -22.32
N VAL A 85 -12.24 -3.48 -23.35
CA VAL A 85 -12.11 -2.02 -23.34
C VAL A 85 -12.98 -1.37 -22.26
N GLU A 86 -14.16 -1.93 -21.99
CA GLU A 86 -15.10 -1.47 -20.97
C GLU A 86 -14.54 -1.55 -19.55
N ARG A 87 -13.53 -2.39 -19.35
CA ARG A 87 -12.81 -2.58 -18.08
C ARG A 87 -11.55 -1.73 -17.97
N ARG A 88 -11.26 -0.92 -18.97
CA ARG A 88 -10.15 0.05 -18.90
C ARG A 88 -10.60 1.31 -18.21
N PRO A 89 -9.69 2.01 -17.49
CA PRO A 89 -10.02 3.27 -16.83
C PRO A 89 -10.57 4.32 -17.78
N TYR A 90 -11.66 4.96 -17.39
CA TYR A 90 -12.29 6.07 -18.11
C TYR A 90 -12.79 7.13 -17.12
N HIS A 91 -13.13 8.30 -17.64
CA HIS A 91 -13.86 9.33 -16.93
C HIS A 91 -15.09 9.76 -17.76
N ILE A 92 -16.02 10.46 -17.13
CA ILE A 92 -17.25 10.90 -17.79
C ILE A 92 -17.12 12.42 -18.03
N VAL A 93 -17.32 12.83 -19.31
CA VAL A 93 -17.43 14.21 -19.71
C VAL A 93 -18.75 14.38 -20.43
N ASP A 94 -19.62 15.25 -19.94
CA ASP A 94 -20.95 15.54 -20.51
C ASP A 94 -21.79 14.25 -20.76
N GLY A 95 -21.72 13.29 -19.84
CA GLY A 95 -22.42 12.01 -19.95
C GLY A 95 -21.77 10.97 -20.87
N VAL A 96 -20.65 11.29 -21.52
CA VAL A 96 -19.95 10.40 -22.45
C VAL A 96 -18.71 9.81 -21.74
N LYS A 97 -18.47 8.50 -21.92
CA LYS A 97 -17.28 7.83 -21.45
C LYS A 97 -16.08 8.21 -22.31
N VAL A 98 -15.07 8.83 -21.70
CA VAL A 98 -13.80 9.17 -22.32
C VAL A 98 -12.70 8.30 -21.73
N PRO A 99 -12.01 7.47 -22.53
CA PRO A 99 -10.91 6.64 -22.03
C PRO A 99 -9.79 7.49 -21.39
N ASN A 100 -9.30 7.02 -20.27
CA ASN A 100 -8.11 7.63 -19.67
C ASN A 100 -6.88 7.29 -20.51
N VAL A 101 -5.95 8.23 -20.60
CA VAL A 101 -4.66 7.99 -21.23
C VAL A 101 -3.71 7.43 -20.18
N GLU A 102 -3.13 6.27 -20.47
CA GLU A 102 -2.06 5.73 -19.66
C GLU A 102 -0.81 6.63 -19.80
N LYS A 103 -0.37 7.18 -18.66
CA LYS A 103 0.85 8.02 -18.61
C LYS A 103 2.02 7.28 -17.97
N ASN A 104 1.74 6.30 -17.11
CA ASN A 104 2.73 5.51 -16.36
C ASN A 104 2.21 4.07 -16.26
N GLY A 105 3.01 3.09 -16.63
CA GLY A 105 2.64 1.66 -16.67
C GLY A 105 2.43 0.99 -15.32
N ASP A 106 2.42 1.72 -14.21
CA ASP A 106 2.32 1.20 -12.84
C ASP A 106 1.03 1.62 -12.11
N LYS A 107 0.11 2.33 -12.81
CA LYS A 107 -1.18 2.72 -12.26
C LYS A 107 -2.16 1.55 -12.23
N TYR A 108 -2.93 1.47 -11.14
CA TYR A 108 -3.89 0.38 -10.91
C TYR A 108 -3.25 -1.01 -10.96
N THR A 109 -1.95 -1.14 -10.70
CA THR A 109 -1.23 -2.40 -10.87
C THR A 109 -1.40 -3.29 -9.66
N ARG A 110 -1.88 -4.53 -9.90
CA ARG A 110 -1.97 -5.57 -8.90
C ARG A 110 -0.60 -6.08 -8.54
N GLN A 111 -0.28 -6.08 -7.26
CA GLN A 111 1.03 -6.42 -6.77
C GLN A 111 1.29 -7.93 -6.77
N TYR A 112 2.55 -8.31 -6.63
CA TYR A 112 2.98 -9.70 -6.55
C TYR A 112 3.12 -10.14 -5.10
N TRP A 113 2.62 -11.33 -4.77
CA TRP A 113 2.83 -11.92 -3.46
C TRP A 113 4.30 -12.24 -3.16
N ASP A 114 4.98 -12.80 -4.15
CA ASP A 114 6.31 -13.40 -3.96
C ASP A 114 7.46 -12.48 -4.44
N LYS A 115 7.20 -11.17 -4.45
CA LYS A 115 8.22 -10.14 -4.65
C LYS A 115 8.32 -9.22 -3.44
N VAL A 116 9.45 -8.52 -3.33
CA VAL A 116 9.62 -7.45 -2.33
C VAL A 116 8.54 -6.39 -2.54
N PRO A 117 7.86 -5.95 -1.47
CA PRO A 117 6.81 -4.94 -1.56
C PRO A 117 7.26 -3.66 -2.27
N PRO A 118 6.36 -2.98 -2.98
CA PRO A 118 6.65 -1.69 -3.57
C PRO A 118 6.93 -0.62 -2.50
N CYS A 119 7.54 0.47 -2.91
CA CYS A 119 7.75 1.62 -2.04
C CYS A 119 6.41 2.22 -1.61
N VAL A 120 6.22 2.39 -0.31
CA VAL A 120 5.08 3.13 0.26
C VAL A 120 5.26 4.63 -0.01
N HIS A 121 4.22 5.29 -0.49
CA HIS A 121 4.21 6.71 -0.79
C HIS A 121 2.92 7.37 -0.25
N THR A 122 2.79 8.69 -0.34
CA THR A 122 1.70 9.45 0.30
C THR A 122 0.31 9.26 -0.32
N ARG A 123 0.19 8.55 -1.44
CA ARG A 123 -1.07 8.32 -2.17
C ARG A 123 -1.44 6.84 -2.26
N ASN A 124 -1.04 6.03 -1.28
CA ASN A 124 -1.37 4.60 -1.26
C ASN A 124 -2.86 4.32 -0.98
N ASP A 125 -3.63 5.31 -0.55
CA ASP A 125 -5.08 5.26 -0.36
C ASP A 125 -5.87 5.44 -1.67
N ILE A 126 -5.21 5.73 -2.78
CA ILE A 126 -5.83 6.02 -4.07
C ILE A 126 -5.55 4.87 -5.04
N LEU A 127 -6.61 4.20 -5.49
CA LEU A 127 -6.52 3.06 -6.42
C LEU A 127 -5.82 3.43 -7.73
N ALA A 128 -6.03 4.66 -8.22
CA ALA A 128 -5.39 5.18 -9.43
C ALA A 128 -3.91 5.54 -9.25
N SER A 129 -3.34 5.30 -8.08
CA SER A 129 -1.93 5.58 -7.83
C SER A 129 -1.05 4.40 -8.24
N GLN A 130 0.25 4.57 -8.07
CA GLN A 130 1.25 3.60 -8.51
C GLN A 130 1.32 2.41 -7.54
N ASN A 131 1.27 1.20 -8.08
CA ASN A 131 1.54 -0.03 -7.33
C ASN A 131 0.70 -0.20 -6.04
N THR A 132 -0.59 0.15 -6.08
CA THR A 132 -1.43 0.19 -4.88
C THR A 132 -2.43 -0.94 -4.75
N VAL A 133 -2.66 -1.75 -5.79
CA VAL A 133 -3.67 -2.81 -5.75
C VAL A 133 -3.14 -4.04 -5.02
N HIS A 134 -3.89 -4.49 -4.02
CA HIS A 134 -3.58 -5.70 -3.25
C HIS A 134 -3.48 -6.95 -4.16
N PRO A 135 -2.60 -7.92 -3.87
CA PRO A 135 -2.38 -9.08 -4.75
C PRO A 135 -3.62 -9.91 -5.07
N VAL A 136 -4.58 -10.00 -4.15
CA VAL A 136 -5.80 -10.81 -4.29
C VAL A 136 -7.05 -9.96 -4.16
N ASP A 137 -7.17 -9.17 -3.11
CA ASP A 137 -8.37 -8.36 -2.85
C ASP A 137 -8.49 -7.21 -3.86
N ASN A 138 -9.72 -6.87 -4.22
CA ASN A 138 -9.98 -5.79 -5.19
C ASN A 138 -9.99 -4.42 -4.51
N ARG A 139 -8.86 -4.07 -3.86
CA ARG A 139 -8.68 -2.87 -3.06
C ARG A 139 -7.23 -2.38 -3.06
N VAL A 140 -7.03 -1.20 -2.52
CA VAL A 140 -5.71 -0.71 -2.12
C VAL A 140 -5.24 -1.41 -0.84
N PHE A 141 -3.96 -1.27 -0.51
CA PHE A 141 -3.44 -1.73 0.77
C PHE A 141 -4.09 -1.00 1.95
N SER A 142 -4.33 -1.73 3.03
CA SER A 142 -4.77 -1.15 4.30
C SER A 142 -3.65 -0.38 4.99
N ILE A 143 -4.00 0.46 5.97
CA ILE A 143 -3.01 1.19 6.77
C ILE A 143 -2.08 0.20 7.50
N ARG A 144 -2.61 -0.88 8.07
CA ARG A 144 -1.82 -1.93 8.73
C ARG A 144 -0.82 -2.59 7.79
N GLU A 145 -1.25 -2.93 6.58
CA GLU A 145 -0.37 -3.52 5.56
C GLU A 145 0.77 -2.55 5.20
N LEU A 146 0.47 -1.27 5.01
CA LEU A 146 1.47 -0.24 4.74
C LEU A 146 2.45 -0.07 5.91
N MET A 147 1.95 -0.09 7.16
CA MET A 147 2.80 -0.04 8.37
C MET A 147 3.79 -1.21 8.39
N LEU A 148 3.32 -2.44 8.14
CA LEU A 148 4.17 -3.63 8.09
C LEU A 148 5.20 -3.55 6.96
N MET A 149 4.79 -3.09 5.76
CA MET A 149 5.70 -2.87 4.64
C MET A 149 6.78 -1.82 4.95
N MET A 150 6.51 -0.89 5.83
CA MET A 150 7.48 0.12 6.32
C MET A 150 8.24 -0.33 7.56
N SER A 151 8.02 -1.54 8.07
CA SER A 151 8.61 -2.04 9.32
C SER A 151 8.25 -1.19 10.56
N VAL A 152 7.06 -0.58 10.54
CA VAL A 152 6.53 0.10 11.73
C VAL A 152 6.15 -0.96 12.75
N PRO A 153 6.65 -0.93 13.99
CA PRO A 153 6.34 -1.95 14.98
C PRO A 153 4.86 -1.93 15.38
N ASP A 154 4.32 -3.09 15.76
CA ASP A 154 2.91 -3.22 16.17
C ASP A 154 2.58 -2.37 17.41
N SER A 155 3.58 -2.10 18.24
CA SER A 155 3.46 -1.24 19.42
C SER A 155 3.44 0.26 19.10
N PHE A 156 3.57 0.66 17.83
CA PHE A 156 3.56 2.07 17.45
C PHE A 156 2.16 2.65 17.54
N GLU A 157 1.99 3.70 18.31
CA GLU A 157 0.74 4.44 18.51
C GLU A 157 0.77 5.77 17.74
N TRP A 158 -0.23 5.99 16.88
CA TRP A 158 -0.36 7.20 16.06
C TRP A 158 -0.99 8.40 16.80
N ASN A 159 -1.64 8.12 17.92
CA ASN A 159 -2.33 9.13 18.71
C ASN A 159 -2.23 8.82 20.22
N TYR A 160 -2.78 9.71 21.05
CA TYR A 160 -2.75 9.58 22.51
C TYR A 160 -3.74 8.55 23.09
N ARG A 161 -4.60 7.94 22.23
CA ARG A 161 -5.54 6.91 22.67
C ARG A 161 -4.91 5.54 22.52
N PRO A 162 -4.99 4.69 23.54
CA PRO A 162 -4.51 3.31 23.45
C PRO A 162 -5.18 2.55 22.29
N PHE A 163 -4.43 1.71 21.61
CA PHE A 163 -4.92 0.90 20.50
C PHE A 163 -6.15 0.06 20.85
N LEU A 164 -6.19 -0.50 22.07
CA LEU A 164 -7.33 -1.26 22.55
C LEU A 164 -8.62 -0.41 22.63
N GLU A 165 -8.52 0.83 23.10
CA GLU A 165 -9.66 1.76 23.14
C GLU A 165 -10.16 2.04 21.73
N LEU A 166 -9.27 2.34 20.79
CA LEU A 166 -9.63 2.60 19.40
C LEU A 166 -10.37 1.41 18.77
N ASN A 167 -9.93 0.19 19.05
CA ASN A 167 -10.55 -1.01 18.49
C ASN A 167 -11.93 -1.32 19.08
N THR A 168 -12.23 -0.86 20.30
CA THR A 168 -13.52 -1.03 20.95
C THR A 168 -14.54 0.05 20.60
N MET A 169 -14.12 1.14 19.94
CA MET A 169 -15.02 2.22 19.52
C MET A 169 -16.07 1.73 18.51
N PRO A 170 -17.28 2.32 18.51
CA PRO A 170 -18.28 2.09 17.47
C PRO A 170 -17.71 2.38 16.06
N ILE A 171 -18.19 1.66 15.06
CA ILE A 171 -17.69 1.79 13.67
C ILE A 171 -17.82 3.22 13.12
N GLU A 172 -18.88 3.95 13.52
CA GLU A 172 -19.11 5.32 13.07
C GLU A 172 -18.09 6.32 13.66
N GLU A 173 -17.56 6.02 14.85
CA GLU A 173 -16.48 6.80 15.44
C GLU A 173 -15.12 6.45 14.86
N LYS A 174 -14.89 5.15 14.52
CA LYS A 174 -13.68 4.70 13.84
C LYS A 174 -13.48 5.33 12.46
N ARG A 175 -14.56 5.80 11.83
CA ARG A 175 -14.51 6.42 10.49
C ARG A 175 -14.20 7.91 10.50
N LYS A 176 -14.20 8.56 11.65
CA LYS A 176 -13.86 9.98 11.84
C LYS A 176 -12.36 10.18 12.07
#